data_e1c56b05453ec98fe488aae9985e1a7e
#
_entry.id   e1c56b05453ec98fe488aae9985e1a7e
#
_cell.length_a   1.000
_cell.length_b   1.000
_cell.length_c   1.000
_cell.angle_alpha   90.00
_cell.angle_beta   90.00
_cell.angle_gamma   90.00
#
_symmetry.space_group_name_H-M   'P 1'
#
loop_
_entity.id
_entity.type
_entity.pdbx_description
1 polymer ?
#
loop_
_entity_poly.entity_id
_entity_poly.type
_entity_poly.pdbx_seq_one_letter_code
_entity_poly.pdbx_strand_id
1 'polypeptide(L)'
;YIDVARFFFQHKEKQLAIQVLSNVAEMKLEDASLMRMLANQLMEAGEKELAVETYRDILKMREEEPQSYRDLALALNETGAYNEATQLMYKLILGTWDGRFADVKSIAVNEMNAIISAHPAEVQTTGIDQRLIFAMPVDVRIVISWNTDNSDMDLWVTDPRKEKCYYSNNNTSFGGRISQDVTQ
;
A
#
# COMPACT_ATOMS: atom_id res chain seq x y z
N TYR A 1 20.09 12.21 2.25
CA TYR A 1 20.37 10.92 1.60
C TYR A 1 19.26 10.56 0.60
N ILE A 2 17.99 10.53 0.99
CA ILE A 2 16.86 10.16 0.12
C ILE A 2 16.78 11.08 -1.11
N ASP A 3 16.89 12.39 -0.94
CA ASP A 3 16.88 13.34 -2.06
C ASP A 3 18.08 13.16 -3.00
N VAL A 4 19.25 12.78 -2.45
CA VAL A 4 20.44 12.46 -3.23
C VAL A 4 20.22 11.17 -4.04
N ALA A 5 19.63 10.14 -3.44
CA ALA A 5 19.31 8.92 -4.15
C ALA A 5 18.29 9.17 -5.26
N ARG A 6 17.23 9.95 -4.97
CA ARG A 6 16.25 10.38 -5.98
C ARG A 6 16.90 11.12 -7.15
N PHE A 7 17.83 12.02 -6.87
CA PHE A 7 18.60 12.71 -7.91
C PHE A 7 19.35 11.72 -8.81
N PHE A 8 20.03 10.73 -8.22
CA PHE A 8 20.74 9.71 -9.01
C PHE A 8 19.79 8.85 -9.84
N PHE A 9 18.62 8.44 -9.31
CA PHE A 9 17.60 7.72 -10.09
C PHE A 9 17.12 8.55 -11.30
N GLN A 10 16.84 9.83 -11.10
CA GLN A 10 16.42 10.73 -12.19
C GLN A 10 17.48 10.87 -13.29
N HIS A 11 18.76 10.76 -12.92
CA HIS A 11 19.90 10.82 -13.85
C HIS A 11 20.32 9.43 -14.38
N LYS A 12 19.52 8.38 -14.13
CA LYS A 12 19.78 7.00 -14.54
C LYS A 12 21.06 6.38 -13.93
N GLU A 13 21.57 6.95 -12.86
CA GLU A 13 22.72 6.46 -12.09
C GLU A 13 22.26 5.51 -10.96
N LYS A 14 21.58 4.42 -11.37
CA LYS A 14 20.92 3.47 -10.47
C LYS A 14 21.85 2.91 -9.39
N GLN A 15 23.08 2.54 -9.75
CA GLN A 15 24.03 1.95 -8.78
C GLN A 15 24.41 2.95 -7.68
N LEU A 16 24.64 4.21 -8.03
CA LEU A 16 24.95 5.26 -7.06
C LEU A 16 23.75 5.53 -6.15
N ALA A 17 22.54 5.55 -6.71
CA ALA A 17 21.32 5.70 -5.91
C ALA A 17 21.20 4.59 -4.88
N ILE A 18 21.37 3.32 -5.29
CA ILE A 18 21.30 2.16 -4.39
C ILE A 18 22.39 2.22 -3.31
N GLN A 19 23.62 2.61 -3.66
CA GLN A 19 24.69 2.78 -2.67
C GLN A 19 24.35 3.84 -1.61
N VAL A 20 23.75 4.96 -2.03
CA VAL A 20 23.30 6.01 -1.09
C VAL A 20 22.20 5.47 -0.17
N LEU A 21 21.24 4.71 -0.71
CA LEU A 21 20.15 4.12 0.07
C LEU A 21 20.66 3.01 1.00
N SER A 22 21.64 2.20 0.58
CA SER A 22 22.26 1.18 1.43
C SER A 22 22.90 1.78 2.67
N ASN A 23 23.56 2.95 2.54
CA ASN A 23 24.09 3.65 3.70
C ASN A 23 23.00 4.04 4.71
N VAL A 24 21.79 4.40 4.23
CA VAL A 24 20.66 4.69 5.12
C VAL A 24 20.21 3.42 5.83
N ALA A 25 20.12 2.29 5.13
CA ALA A 25 19.76 1.00 5.71
C ALA A 25 20.80 0.52 6.74
N GLU A 26 22.09 0.71 6.46
CA GLU A 26 23.19 0.34 7.37
C GLU A 26 23.24 1.16 8.67
N MET A 27 22.66 2.36 8.68
CA MET A 27 22.58 3.20 9.89
C MET A 27 21.69 2.57 10.99
N LYS A 28 21.11 1.38 10.76
CA LYS A 28 20.21 0.66 11.69
C LYS A 28 19.20 1.60 12.33
N LEU A 29 18.52 2.36 11.50
CA LEU A 29 17.55 3.33 11.94
C LEU A 29 16.37 2.57 12.56
N GLU A 30 16.20 2.72 13.86
CA GLU A 30 14.99 2.27 14.59
C GLU A 30 13.78 3.18 14.26
N ASP A 31 13.81 3.84 13.12
CA ASP A 31 12.79 4.77 12.63
C ASP A 31 12.02 4.14 11.46
N ALA A 32 10.84 3.62 11.77
CA ALA A 32 9.98 3.00 10.79
C ALA A 32 9.52 3.97 9.69
N SER A 33 9.34 5.26 10.00
CA SER A 33 8.92 6.27 9.02
C SER A 33 10.00 6.47 7.96
N LEU A 34 11.25 6.59 8.38
CA LEU A 34 12.37 6.72 7.45
C LEU A 34 12.59 5.46 6.63
N MET A 35 12.41 4.27 7.23
CA MET A 35 12.46 3.01 6.50
C MET A 35 11.32 2.87 5.49
N ARG A 36 10.10 3.35 5.80
CA ARG A 36 9.00 3.41 4.81
C ARG A 36 9.34 4.32 3.64
N MET A 37 9.91 5.49 3.91
CA MET A 37 10.37 6.38 2.84
C MET A 37 11.41 5.70 1.93
N LEU A 38 12.36 4.97 2.53
CA LEU A 38 13.36 4.18 1.81
C LEU A 38 12.69 3.10 0.94
N ALA A 39 11.81 2.30 1.52
CA ALA A 39 11.10 1.23 0.81
C ALA A 39 10.26 1.78 -0.36
N ASN A 40 9.56 2.90 -0.17
CA ASN A 40 8.83 3.57 -1.23
C ASN A 40 9.74 4.01 -2.38
N GLN A 41 10.91 4.59 -2.07
CA GLN A 41 11.88 4.98 -3.11
C GLN A 41 12.44 3.77 -3.87
N LEU A 42 12.66 2.65 -3.18
CA LEU A 42 13.06 1.39 -3.82
C LEU A 42 11.96 0.86 -4.76
N MET A 43 10.70 0.91 -4.34
CA MET A 43 9.55 0.54 -5.20
C MET A 43 9.47 1.41 -6.46
N GLU A 44 9.57 2.73 -6.32
CA GLU A 44 9.56 3.68 -7.44
C GLU A 44 10.74 3.46 -8.39
N ALA A 45 11.89 3.06 -7.86
CA ALA A 45 13.09 2.74 -8.64
C ALA A 45 13.03 1.37 -9.33
N GLY A 46 12.00 0.56 -9.05
CA GLY A 46 11.86 -0.80 -9.57
C GLY A 46 12.66 -1.86 -8.82
N GLU A 47 13.25 -1.51 -7.65
CA GLU A 47 13.99 -2.41 -6.76
C GLU A 47 13.03 -3.13 -5.81
N LYS A 48 12.04 -3.83 -6.38
CA LYS A 48 10.90 -4.37 -5.66
C LYS A 48 11.31 -5.38 -4.58
N GLU A 49 12.29 -6.23 -4.84
CA GLU A 49 12.79 -7.25 -3.90
C GLU A 49 13.42 -6.59 -2.67
N LEU A 50 14.25 -5.56 -2.86
CA LEU A 50 14.85 -4.80 -1.76
C LEU A 50 13.80 -4.04 -0.95
N ALA A 51 12.78 -3.50 -1.62
CA ALA A 51 11.66 -2.86 -0.95
C ALA A 51 10.89 -3.86 -0.08
N VAL A 52 10.60 -5.06 -0.58
CA VAL A 52 9.94 -6.13 0.19
C VAL A 52 10.75 -6.51 1.42
N GLU A 53 12.07 -6.66 1.30
CA GLU A 53 12.94 -6.92 2.46
C GLU A 53 12.85 -5.80 3.50
N THR A 54 12.91 -4.53 3.04
CA THR A 54 12.79 -3.37 3.92
C THR A 54 11.43 -3.34 4.62
N TYR A 55 10.33 -3.62 3.91
CA TYR A 55 8.99 -3.70 4.53
C TYR A 55 8.86 -4.87 5.51
N ARG A 56 9.54 -6.00 5.27
CA ARG A 56 9.59 -7.11 6.24
C ARG A 56 10.27 -6.69 7.55
N ASP A 57 11.31 -5.89 7.47
CA ASP A 57 12.00 -5.38 8.65
C ASP A 57 11.15 -4.34 9.39
N ILE A 58 10.45 -3.46 8.66
CA ILE A 58 9.47 -2.54 9.26
C ILE A 58 8.38 -3.32 10.00
N LEU A 59 7.84 -4.37 9.39
CA LEU A 59 6.83 -5.21 10.04
C LEU A 59 7.32 -5.83 11.34
N LYS A 60 8.58 -6.32 11.39
CA LYS A 60 9.18 -6.85 12.64
C LYS A 60 9.33 -5.77 13.71
N MET A 61 9.60 -4.52 13.32
CA MET A 61 9.77 -3.40 14.24
C MET A 61 8.43 -2.84 14.74
N ARG A 62 7.37 -2.98 13.96
CA ARG A 62 6.06 -2.35 14.18
C ARG A 62 4.93 -3.34 13.92
N GLU A 63 4.97 -4.47 14.61
CA GLU A 63 3.91 -5.49 14.50
C GLU A 63 2.55 -4.99 15.03
N GLU A 64 2.55 -3.98 15.89
CA GLU A 64 1.35 -3.34 16.43
C GLU A 64 0.68 -2.34 15.45
N GLU A 65 1.34 -2.01 14.34
CA GLU A 65 0.81 -1.09 13.34
C GLU A 65 0.24 -1.86 12.14
N PRO A 66 -1.07 -1.78 11.87
CA PRO A 66 -1.69 -2.46 10.73
C PRO A 66 -1.12 -1.99 9.39
N GLN A 67 -0.63 -0.76 9.31
CA GLN A 67 0.01 -0.21 8.12
C GLN A 67 1.23 -1.04 7.70
N SER A 68 2.01 -1.57 8.64
CA SER A 68 3.18 -2.39 8.32
C SER A 68 2.82 -3.69 7.59
N TYR A 69 1.67 -4.30 7.92
CA TYR A 69 1.12 -5.45 7.20
C TYR A 69 0.65 -5.08 5.80
N ARG A 70 -0.04 -3.95 5.69
CA ARG A 70 -0.57 -3.44 4.43
C ARG A 70 0.55 -3.09 3.45
N ASP A 71 1.54 -2.33 3.89
CA ASP A 71 2.68 -1.91 3.07
C ASP A 71 3.42 -3.13 2.49
N LEU A 72 3.74 -4.11 3.33
CA LEU A 72 4.37 -5.35 2.88
C LEU A 72 3.49 -6.13 1.91
N ALA A 73 2.18 -6.24 2.19
CA ALA A 73 1.27 -6.97 1.32
C ALA A 73 1.16 -6.32 -0.07
N LEU A 74 1.10 -5.00 -0.14
CA LEU A 74 1.07 -4.29 -1.42
C LEU A 74 2.39 -4.47 -2.20
N ALA A 75 3.54 -4.39 -1.52
CA ALA A 75 4.83 -4.64 -2.14
C ALA A 75 4.96 -6.08 -2.67
N LEU A 76 4.48 -7.08 -1.91
CA LEU A 76 4.43 -8.47 -2.33
C LEU A 76 3.54 -8.69 -3.56
N ASN A 77 2.39 -8.01 -3.62
CA ASN A 77 1.53 -8.03 -4.80
C ASN A 77 2.29 -7.55 -6.05
N GLU A 78 3.08 -6.49 -5.91
CA GLU A 78 3.89 -5.95 -7.02
C GLU A 78 5.03 -6.88 -7.47
N THR A 79 5.46 -7.82 -6.62
CA THR A 79 6.47 -8.86 -6.96
C THR A 79 5.86 -10.16 -7.46
N GLY A 80 4.53 -10.28 -7.51
CA GLY A 80 3.84 -11.50 -7.90
C GLY A 80 3.66 -12.52 -6.75
N ALA A 81 4.00 -12.16 -5.53
CA ALA A 81 3.81 -13.03 -4.36
C ALA A 81 2.38 -12.93 -3.79
N TYR A 82 1.39 -13.14 -4.67
CA TYR A 82 -0.03 -12.87 -4.41
C TYR A 82 -0.61 -13.64 -3.22
N ASN A 83 -0.19 -14.89 -3.02
CA ASN A 83 -0.65 -15.68 -1.88
C ASN A 83 -0.19 -15.08 -0.56
N GLU A 84 1.07 -14.69 -0.45
CA GLU A 84 1.61 -14.08 0.77
C GLU A 84 0.96 -12.72 1.02
N ALA A 85 0.82 -11.90 -0.03
CA ALA A 85 0.11 -10.63 0.03
C ALA A 85 -1.31 -10.79 0.58
N THR A 86 -2.07 -11.74 0.04
CA THR A 86 -3.44 -12.02 0.46
C THR A 86 -3.50 -12.51 1.91
N GLN A 87 -2.59 -13.37 2.34
CA GLN A 87 -2.53 -13.86 3.73
C GLN A 87 -2.17 -12.74 4.72
N LEU A 88 -1.29 -11.82 4.36
CA LEU A 88 -0.98 -10.66 5.18
C LEU A 88 -2.18 -9.71 5.32
N MET A 89 -2.88 -9.44 4.22
CA MET A 89 -4.13 -8.66 4.27
C MET A 89 -5.17 -9.35 5.17
N TYR A 90 -5.31 -10.68 5.05
CA TYR A 90 -6.23 -11.43 5.91
C TYR A 90 -5.81 -11.37 7.38
N LYS A 91 -4.53 -11.48 7.70
CA LYS A 91 -4.00 -11.32 9.06
C LYS A 91 -4.31 -9.91 9.61
N LEU A 92 -4.15 -8.86 8.80
CA LEU A 92 -4.53 -7.51 9.15
C LEU A 92 -6.03 -7.40 9.47
N ILE A 93 -6.89 -7.98 8.64
CA ILE A 93 -8.36 -7.95 8.82
C ILE A 93 -8.77 -8.62 10.14
N LEU A 94 -8.14 -9.74 10.51
CA LEU A 94 -8.42 -10.45 11.75
C LEU A 94 -7.79 -9.81 12.99
N GLY A 95 -6.76 -8.98 12.83
CA GLY A 95 -6.03 -8.35 13.92
C GLY A 95 -6.92 -7.47 14.81
N THR A 96 -6.47 -7.21 16.02
CA THR A 96 -7.07 -6.21 16.92
C THR A 96 -6.13 -5.03 16.97
N TRP A 97 -6.59 -3.89 16.49
CA TRP A 97 -5.79 -2.69 16.33
C TRP A 97 -6.28 -1.58 17.26
N ASP A 98 -5.39 -0.67 17.60
CA ASP A 98 -5.73 0.54 18.34
C ASP A 98 -6.84 1.33 17.62
N GLY A 99 -7.68 2.03 18.38
CA GLY A 99 -8.85 2.75 17.84
C GLY A 99 -8.50 3.86 16.83
N ARG A 100 -7.28 4.35 16.83
CA ARG A 100 -6.78 5.31 15.81
C ARG A 100 -6.74 4.71 14.39
N PHE A 101 -6.76 3.38 14.27
CA PHE A 101 -6.74 2.66 12.98
C PHE A 101 -8.13 2.10 12.61
N ALA A 102 -9.21 2.80 12.95
CA ALA A 102 -10.58 2.27 12.88
C ALA A 102 -10.97 1.69 11.51
N ASP A 103 -10.58 2.34 10.42
CA ASP A 103 -11.04 2.00 9.06
C ASP A 103 -10.09 1.09 8.27
N VAL A 104 -8.91 0.79 8.82
CA VAL A 104 -7.87 0.03 8.10
C VAL A 104 -8.35 -1.35 7.64
N LYS A 105 -9.22 -2.01 8.41
CA LYS A 105 -9.76 -3.33 8.05
C LYS A 105 -10.63 -3.29 6.80
N SER A 106 -11.44 -2.25 6.64
CA SER A 106 -12.31 -2.10 5.47
C SER A 106 -11.49 -1.87 4.20
N ILE A 107 -10.39 -1.12 4.32
CA ILE A 107 -9.43 -0.93 3.23
C ILE A 107 -8.77 -2.25 2.87
N ALA A 108 -8.27 -2.99 3.86
CA ALA A 108 -7.60 -4.27 3.65
C ALA A 108 -8.51 -5.34 3.03
N VAL A 109 -9.81 -5.39 3.41
CA VAL A 109 -10.79 -6.29 2.77
C VAL A 109 -10.92 -5.96 1.29
N ASN A 110 -11.02 -4.69 0.93
CA ASN A 110 -11.13 -4.27 -0.47
C ASN A 110 -9.84 -4.57 -1.25
N GLU A 111 -8.67 -4.33 -0.69
CA GLU A 111 -7.39 -4.62 -1.32
C GLU A 111 -7.15 -6.12 -1.48
N MET A 112 -7.46 -6.92 -0.46
CA MET A 112 -7.43 -8.38 -0.53
C MET A 112 -8.30 -8.91 -1.70
N ASN A 113 -9.52 -8.44 -1.79
CA ASN A 113 -10.43 -8.86 -2.87
C ASN A 113 -9.97 -8.37 -4.25
N ALA A 114 -9.32 -7.22 -4.33
CA ALA A 114 -8.71 -6.75 -5.57
C ALA A 114 -7.60 -7.69 -6.05
N ILE A 115 -6.72 -8.15 -5.15
CA ILE A 115 -5.67 -9.13 -5.46
C ILE A 115 -6.28 -10.46 -5.89
N ILE A 116 -7.25 -10.99 -5.14
CA ILE A 116 -7.94 -12.26 -5.47
C ILE A 116 -8.62 -12.17 -6.84
N SER A 117 -9.30 -11.06 -7.14
CA SER A 117 -10.03 -10.87 -8.39
C SER A 117 -9.08 -10.73 -9.60
N ALA A 118 -7.92 -10.10 -9.40
CA ALA A 118 -6.91 -9.93 -10.45
C ALA A 118 -6.13 -11.22 -10.73
N HIS A 119 -5.94 -12.08 -9.72
CA HIS A 119 -5.08 -13.27 -9.79
C HIS A 119 -5.79 -14.55 -9.29
N PRO A 120 -6.97 -14.89 -9.83
CA PRO A 120 -7.80 -15.99 -9.30
C PRO A 120 -7.16 -17.38 -9.46
N ALA A 121 -6.20 -17.52 -10.39
CA ALA A 121 -5.48 -18.79 -10.60
C ALA A 121 -4.27 -18.95 -9.68
N GLU A 122 -3.72 -17.85 -9.19
CA GLU A 122 -2.50 -17.83 -8.37
C GLU A 122 -2.78 -17.73 -6.86
N VAL A 123 -3.95 -17.21 -6.48
CA VAL A 123 -4.31 -17.01 -5.07
C VAL A 123 -5.10 -18.19 -4.52
N GLN A 124 -4.59 -18.78 -3.44
CA GLN A 124 -5.29 -19.82 -2.69
C GLN A 124 -6.14 -19.16 -1.59
N THR A 125 -7.45 -19.28 -1.73
CA THR A 125 -8.41 -18.74 -0.76
C THR A 125 -8.76 -19.72 0.36
N THR A 126 -8.15 -20.92 0.36
CA THR A 126 -8.33 -21.91 1.42
C THR A 126 -7.86 -21.35 2.76
N GLY A 127 -8.73 -21.34 3.76
CA GLY A 127 -8.44 -20.76 5.08
C GLY A 127 -8.85 -19.30 5.25
N ILE A 128 -9.28 -18.63 4.18
CA ILE A 128 -9.91 -17.31 4.27
C ILE A 128 -11.42 -17.48 4.48
N ASP A 129 -11.99 -16.74 5.41
CA ASP A 129 -13.44 -16.74 5.63
C ASP A 129 -14.18 -16.31 4.36
N GLN A 130 -14.99 -17.20 3.80
CA GLN A 130 -15.69 -16.98 2.54
C GLN A 130 -16.66 -15.78 2.57
N ARG A 131 -17.08 -15.34 3.77
CA ARG A 131 -17.89 -14.13 3.94
C ARG A 131 -17.13 -12.84 3.63
N LEU A 132 -15.81 -12.89 3.63
CA LEU A 132 -14.92 -11.77 3.31
C LEU A 132 -14.51 -11.75 1.84
N ILE A 133 -14.84 -12.79 1.08
CA ILE A 133 -14.50 -12.89 -0.35
C ILE A 133 -15.72 -12.49 -1.18
N PHE A 134 -15.55 -11.45 -1.99
CA PHE A 134 -16.59 -10.99 -2.89
C PHE A 134 -16.01 -10.47 -4.20
N ALA A 135 -16.77 -10.58 -5.27
CA ALA A 135 -16.37 -10.00 -6.55
C ALA A 135 -16.34 -8.48 -6.46
N MET A 136 -15.29 -7.90 -7.00
CA MET A 136 -15.15 -6.44 -7.11
C MET A 136 -15.25 -6.05 -8.60
N PRO A 137 -16.46 -5.93 -9.15
CA PRO A 137 -16.64 -5.53 -10.54
C PRO A 137 -16.42 -4.01 -10.66
N VAL A 138 -15.16 -3.61 -10.70
CA VAL A 138 -14.76 -2.20 -10.90
C VAL A 138 -14.01 -2.07 -12.20
N ASP A 139 -14.41 -1.13 -13.05
CA ASP A 139 -13.72 -0.83 -14.30
C ASP A 139 -12.41 -0.10 -14.05
N VAL A 140 -12.39 0.79 -13.06
CA VAL A 140 -11.22 1.59 -12.67
C VAL A 140 -11.20 1.74 -11.16
N ARG A 141 -10.03 1.49 -10.56
CA ARG A 141 -9.73 1.79 -9.17
C ARG A 141 -8.60 2.79 -9.09
N ILE A 142 -8.85 3.91 -8.41
CA ILE A 142 -7.87 4.98 -8.19
C ILE A 142 -7.58 5.03 -6.70
N VAL A 143 -6.30 4.97 -6.35
CA VAL A 143 -5.83 5.08 -4.96
C VAL A 143 -4.77 6.16 -4.92
N ILE A 144 -4.87 7.06 -3.97
CA ILE A 144 -3.79 7.97 -3.59
C ILE A 144 -3.25 7.54 -2.23
N SER A 145 -1.95 7.63 -2.06
CA SER A 145 -1.27 7.41 -0.79
C SER A 145 -0.16 8.45 -0.63
N TRP A 146 0.08 8.86 0.60
CA TRP A 146 1.15 9.81 0.91
C TRP A 146 1.84 9.40 2.21
N ASN A 147 3.05 9.86 2.39
CA ASN A 147 3.93 9.49 3.51
C ASN A 147 4.41 10.71 4.32
N THR A 148 3.67 11.80 4.24
CA THR A 148 3.98 13.03 4.97
C THR A 148 2.97 13.27 6.08
N ASP A 149 3.47 13.56 7.28
CA ASP A 149 2.62 13.99 8.39
C ASP A 149 2.04 15.39 8.10
N ASN A 150 0.87 15.66 8.64
CA ASN A 150 0.16 16.96 8.50
C ASN A 150 -0.13 17.36 7.05
N SER A 151 -0.25 16.41 6.14
CA SER A 151 -0.70 16.64 4.77
C SER A 151 -2.11 16.12 4.62
N ASP A 152 -3.00 16.99 4.14
CA ASP A 152 -4.37 16.65 3.77
C ASP A 152 -4.46 16.54 2.25
N MET A 153 -4.88 15.40 1.75
CA MET A 153 -4.86 15.08 0.31
C MET A 153 -6.25 14.63 -0.14
N ASP A 154 -6.94 15.51 -0.80
CA ASP A 154 -8.26 15.22 -1.37
C ASP A 154 -8.18 14.51 -2.73
N LEU A 155 -8.92 13.43 -2.88
CA LEU A 155 -9.13 12.77 -4.16
C LEU A 155 -10.39 13.29 -4.85
N TRP A 156 -10.20 13.88 -6.03
CA TRP A 156 -11.28 14.36 -6.90
C TRP A 156 -11.22 13.61 -8.23
N VAL A 157 -12.21 12.78 -8.51
CA VAL A 157 -12.31 12.04 -9.77
C VAL A 157 -13.49 12.57 -10.57
N THR A 158 -13.24 12.97 -11.80
CA THR A 158 -14.30 13.39 -12.73
C THR A 158 -14.51 12.29 -13.76
N ASP A 159 -15.73 11.81 -13.86
CA ASP A 159 -16.12 10.78 -14.83
C ASP A 159 -16.21 11.36 -16.27
N PRO A 160 -16.33 10.53 -17.31
CA PRO A 160 -16.46 11.01 -18.69
C PRO A 160 -17.69 11.87 -18.95
N ARG A 161 -18.69 11.82 -18.07
CA ARG A 161 -19.91 12.65 -18.12
C ARG A 161 -19.81 13.93 -17.33
N LYS A 162 -18.62 14.22 -16.78
CA LYS A 162 -18.28 15.41 -15.99
C LYS A 162 -18.91 15.46 -14.59
N GLU A 163 -19.42 14.33 -14.08
CA GLU A 163 -19.81 14.23 -12.69
C GLU A 163 -18.56 14.00 -11.82
N LYS A 164 -18.48 14.71 -10.68
CA LYS A 164 -17.33 14.62 -9.78
C LYS A 164 -17.65 13.74 -8.60
N CYS A 165 -16.77 12.76 -8.33
CA CYS A 165 -16.75 11.95 -7.12
C CYS A 165 -15.65 12.49 -6.20
N TYR A 166 -16.00 12.87 -4.97
CA TYR A 166 -15.11 13.46 -3.97
C TYR A 166 -15.78 13.37 -2.59
N TYR A 167 -15.15 13.80 -1.52
CA TYR A 167 -15.61 13.64 -0.13
C TYR A 167 -17.05 14.13 0.13
N SER A 168 -17.53 15.21 -0.54
CA SER A 168 -18.91 15.72 -0.38
C SER A 168 -19.92 15.12 -1.37
N ASN A 169 -19.47 14.40 -2.40
CA ASN A 169 -20.27 13.66 -3.35
C ASN A 169 -19.64 12.29 -3.58
N ASN A 170 -19.78 11.43 -2.58
CA ASN A 170 -19.08 10.15 -2.52
C ASN A 170 -19.69 9.04 -3.39
N ASN A 171 -20.83 9.29 -4.03
CA ASN A 171 -21.44 8.37 -4.98
C ASN A 171 -21.94 9.17 -6.18
N THR A 172 -21.56 8.74 -7.39
CA THR A 172 -22.06 9.36 -8.63
C THR A 172 -23.23 8.56 -9.21
N SER A 173 -24.02 9.20 -10.06
CA SER A 173 -25.18 8.57 -10.73
C SER A 173 -24.79 7.36 -11.60
N PHE A 174 -23.52 7.23 -11.97
CA PHE A 174 -23.00 6.20 -12.85
C PHE A 174 -22.13 5.15 -12.14
N GLY A 175 -22.25 5.06 -10.81
CA GLY A 175 -21.59 4.01 -10.02
C GLY A 175 -20.17 4.36 -9.55
N GLY A 176 -19.69 5.58 -9.81
CA GLY A 176 -18.47 6.07 -9.15
C GLY A 176 -18.68 6.14 -7.64
N ARG A 177 -17.72 5.64 -6.88
CA ARG A 177 -17.77 5.66 -5.41
C ARG A 177 -16.40 5.96 -4.85
N ILE A 178 -16.35 6.87 -3.89
CA ILE A 178 -15.16 7.11 -3.08
C ILE A 178 -15.36 6.50 -1.68
N SER A 179 -14.34 5.85 -1.16
CA SER A 179 -14.32 5.42 0.24
C SER A 179 -14.18 6.62 1.17
N GLN A 180 -14.38 6.40 2.46
CA GLN A 180 -14.05 7.41 3.45
C GLN A 180 -12.58 7.82 3.34
N ASP A 181 -12.33 9.10 3.55
CA ASP A 181 -10.99 9.63 3.74
C ASP A 181 -10.43 9.07 5.05
N VAL A 182 -9.29 8.39 4.94
CA VAL A 182 -8.61 7.80 6.10
C VAL A 182 -7.32 8.59 6.30
N THR A 183 -7.44 9.67 7.07
CA THR A 183 -6.27 10.37 7.61
C THR A 183 -5.68 9.53 8.73
N GLN A 184 -4.39 9.23 8.65
CA GLN A 184 -3.62 8.57 9.70
C GLN A 184 -2.81 9.58 10.48
#